data_b072781752fb6e4087f010d1fb81ff47
#
_entry.id   b072781752fb6e4087f010d1fb81ff47
#
_cell.length_a   1.000
_cell.length_b   1.000
_cell.length_c   1.000
_cell.angle_alpha   90.00
_cell.angle_beta   90.00
_cell.angle_gamma   90.00
#
_symmetry.space_group_name_H-M   'P 1'
#
loop_
_entity.id
_entity.type
_entity.pdbx_description
1 polymer ?
#
loop_
_entity_poly.entity_id
_entity_poly.type
_entity_poly.pdbx_seq_one_letter_code
_entity_poly.pdbx_strand_id
1 'polypeptide(L)'
;VGFLVFLYAPIDLYCSNADEFWFDFGILFTAALGLFAVCVAVMSLVYIVLWLIHPVAYRIGLAGGFIALICTYVQGNFMVKKLPPLDGTTIDWGNYTALRTEGIILWIVVAVITAAMCIFLKKELFTKTVMYLSTCLTLMLLVTAVSVTLTSGVLQEKAHYQIGADKEFVMSDDQNFVILLLDTVDARTFSKLLEDHPEYNKDFQD
;
A
#
# COMPACT_ATOMS: atom_id res chain seq x y z
N VAL A 1 0.78 -1.23 -14.17
CA VAL A 1 1.46 -1.36 -12.87
C VAL A 1 1.42 -0.04 -12.10
N GLY A 2 1.93 1.07 -12.66
CA GLY A 2 1.98 2.36 -11.96
C GLY A 2 0.63 2.82 -11.43
N PHE A 3 -0.44 2.72 -12.23
CA PHE A 3 -1.80 3.03 -11.78
C PHE A 3 -2.23 2.15 -10.61
N LEU A 4 -2.00 0.84 -10.68
CA LEU A 4 -2.36 -0.11 -9.63
C LEU A 4 -1.65 0.20 -8.30
N VAL A 5 -0.32 0.44 -8.35
CA VAL A 5 0.52 0.60 -7.16
C VAL A 5 0.41 2.00 -6.54
N PHE A 6 0.40 3.05 -7.38
CA PHE A 6 0.51 4.43 -6.88
C PHE A 6 -0.82 5.18 -6.82
N LEU A 7 -1.88 4.68 -7.46
CA LEU A 7 -3.21 5.29 -7.37
C LEU A 7 -4.23 4.35 -6.75
N TYR A 8 -4.48 3.21 -7.37
CA TYR A 8 -5.54 2.31 -6.94
C TYR A 8 -5.31 1.78 -5.51
N ALA A 9 -4.14 1.19 -5.24
CA ALA A 9 -3.90 0.56 -3.95
C ALA A 9 -3.93 1.55 -2.76
N PRO A 10 -3.32 2.75 -2.84
CA PRO A 10 -3.45 3.74 -1.77
C PRO A 10 -4.89 4.23 -1.57
N ILE A 11 -5.65 4.44 -2.65
CA ILE A 11 -7.06 4.86 -2.56
C ILE A 11 -7.89 3.76 -1.90
N ASP A 12 -7.75 2.51 -2.34
CA ASP A 12 -8.48 1.37 -1.79
C ASP A 12 -8.17 1.16 -0.31
N LEU A 13 -6.88 1.24 0.07
CA LEU A 13 -6.45 1.14 1.46
C LEU A 13 -7.04 2.25 2.32
N TYR A 14 -6.96 3.50 1.86
CA TYR A 14 -7.50 4.63 2.61
C TYR A 14 -9.01 4.56 2.76
N CYS A 15 -9.73 4.26 1.67
CA CYS A 15 -11.19 4.16 1.70
C CYS A 15 -11.69 3.01 2.59
N SER A 16 -10.91 1.94 2.70
CA SER A 16 -11.25 0.79 3.56
C SER A 16 -10.97 1.03 5.05
N ASN A 17 -10.11 1.99 5.39
CA ASN A 17 -9.67 2.26 6.76
C ASN A 17 -9.71 3.78 7.06
N ALA A 18 -10.69 4.48 6.52
CA ALA A 18 -10.72 5.94 6.52
C ALA A 18 -10.67 6.55 7.94
N ASP A 19 -11.24 5.86 8.93
CA ASP A 19 -11.30 6.34 10.32
C ASP A 19 -9.99 6.18 11.10
N GLU A 20 -9.06 5.37 10.57
CA GLU A 20 -7.77 5.12 11.20
C GLU A 20 -6.70 6.14 10.77
N PHE A 21 -6.94 6.88 9.68
CA PHE A 21 -5.98 7.86 9.17
C PHE A 21 -6.19 9.24 9.78
N TRP A 22 -5.11 9.84 10.27
CA TRP A 22 -5.07 11.18 10.86
C TRP A 22 -5.01 12.34 9.84
N PHE A 23 -4.82 12.03 8.55
CA PHE A 23 -4.76 13.00 7.45
C PHE A 23 -5.94 12.84 6.48
N ASP A 24 -6.25 13.91 5.75
CA ASP A 24 -7.38 13.94 4.83
C ASP A 24 -7.11 13.19 3.52
N PHE A 25 -8.17 12.66 2.92
CA PHE A 25 -8.12 11.99 1.61
C PHE A 25 -7.47 12.85 0.52
N GLY A 26 -7.67 14.17 0.53
CA GLY A 26 -7.07 15.09 -0.43
C GLY A 26 -5.53 15.09 -0.41
N ILE A 27 -4.94 14.95 0.77
CA ILE A 27 -3.47 14.86 0.94
C ILE A 27 -2.96 13.55 0.30
N LEU A 28 -3.61 12.43 0.62
CA LEU A 28 -3.26 11.13 0.02
C LEU A 28 -3.37 11.18 -1.50
N PHE A 29 -4.52 11.65 -2.01
CA PHE A 29 -4.81 11.68 -3.44
C PHE A 29 -3.79 12.52 -4.20
N THR A 30 -3.43 13.68 -3.68
CA THR A 30 -2.43 14.57 -4.29
C THR A 30 -1.03 13.92 -4.32
N ALA A 31 -0.61 13.30 -3.21
CA ALA A 31 0.66 12.60 -3.14
C ALA A 31 0.69 11.38 -4.08
N ALA A 32 -0.38 10.57 -4.09
CA ALA A 32 -0.53 9.41 -4.96
C ALA A 32 -0.49 9.80 -6.44
N LEU A 33 -1.18 10.88 -6.81
CA LEU A 33 -1.18 11.40 -8.18
C LEU A 33 0.21 11.88 -8.60
N GLY A 34 0.93 12.56 -7.71
CA GLY A 34 2.31 12.99 -7.94
C GLY A 34 3.25 11.81 -8.18
N LEU A 35 3.19 10.79 -7.32
CA LEU A 35 3.99 9.56 -7.47
C LEU A 35 3.64 8.80 -8.75
N PHE A 36 2.36 8.72 -9.08
CA PHE A 36 1.91 8.12 -10.33
C PHE A 36 2.45 8.86 -11.56
N ALA A 37 2.41 10.20 -11.56
CA ALA A 37 2.96 11.00 -12.66
C ALA A 37 4.47 10.78 -12.84
N VAL A 38 5.23 10.74 -11.74
CA VAL A 38 6.67 10.41 -11.76
C VAL A 38 6.88 8.99 -12.31
N CYS A 39 6.11 8.01 -11.83
CA CYS A 39 6.19 6.64 -12.34
C CYS A 39 5.93 6.56 -13.85
N VAL A 40 4.90 7.25 -14.35
CA VAL A 40 4.58 7.31 -15.78
C VAL A 40 5.73 7.92 -16.56
N ALA A 41 6.32 9.02 -16.09
CA ALA A 41 7.45 9.68 -16.75
C ALA A 41 8.68 8.74 -16.81
N VAL A 42 9.05 8.11 -15.71
CA VAL A 42 10.19 7.18 -15.63
C VAL A 42 9.95 5.95 -16.52
N MET A 43 8.77 5.33 -16.44
CA MET A 43 8.47 4.15 -17.26
C MET A 43 8.39 4.48 -18.74
N SER A 44 7.88 5.66 -19.10
CA SER A 44 7.89 6.13 -20.50
C SER A 44 9.32 6.28 -21.02
N LEU A 45 10.21 6.88 -20.22
CA LEU A 45 11.63 6.98 -20.55
C LEU A 45 12.28 5.62 -20.75
N VAL A 46 12.04 4.69 -19.82
CA VAL A 46 12.55 3.30 -19.92
C VAL A 46 12.09 2.63 -21.21
N TYR A 47 10.80 2.72 -21.55
CA TYR A 47 10.28 2.10 -22.78
C TYR A 47 10.80 2.77 -24.05
N ILE A 48 11.01 4.09 -24.04
CA ILE A 48 11.64 4.81 -25.15
C ILE A 48 13.08 4.32 -25.34
N VAL A 49 13.86 4.21 -24.26
CA VAL A 49 15.23 3.71 -24.31
C VAL A 49 15.27 2.27 -24.83
N LEU A 50 14.42 1.38 -24.30
CA LEU A 50 14.35 -0.01 -24.78
C LEU A 50 14.00 -0.08 -26.27
N TRP A 51 13.10 0.79 -26.73
CA TRP A 51 12.73 0.85 -28.15
C TRP A 51 13.87 1.34 -29.05
N LEU A 52 14.65 2.32 -28.56
CA LEU A 52 15.83 2.83 -29.29
C LEU A 52 16.98 1.82 -29.35
N ILE A 53 17.16 1.01 -28.28
CA ILE A 53 18.23 0.02 -28.24
C ILE A 53 17.94 -1.13 -29.23
N HIS A 54 16.81 -1.80 -29.10
CA HIS A 54 16.44 -2.91 -29.95
C HIS A 54 14.97 -3.30 -29.83
N PRO A 55 14.27 -3.64 -30.94
CA PRO A 55 12.88 -4.06 -30.90
C PRO A 55 12.57 -5.26 -30.01
N VAL A 56 13.53 -6.17 -29.84
CA VAL A 56 13.40 -7.33 -28.92
C VAL A 56 13.48 -6.87 -27.48
N ALA A 57 14.37 -5.94 -27.13
CA ALA A 57 14.45 -5.38 -25.79
C ALA A 57 13.13 -4.70 -25.38
N TYR A 58 12.56 -3.91 -26.26
CA TYR A 58 11.23 -3.32 -26.05
C TYR A 58 10.15 -4.39 -25.81
N ARG A 59 10.15 -5.46 -26.59
CA ARG A 59 9.19 -6.57 -26.45
C ARG A 59 9.34 -7.31 -25.11
N ILE A 60 10.57 -7.55 -24.69
CA ILE A 60 10.88 -8.16 -23.38
C ILE A 60 10.42 -7.21 -22.25
N GLY A 61 10.68 -5.91 -22.38
CA GLY A 61 10.20 -4.91 -21.42
C GLY A 61 8.68 -4.91 -21.28
N LEU A 62 7.94 -4.97 -22.41
CA LEU A 62 6.49 -5.08 -22.39
C LEU A 62 6.01 -6.36 -21.70
N ALA A 63 6.66 -7.50 -21.98
CA ALA A 63 6.35 -8.77 -21.32
C ALA A 63 6.58 -8.68 -19.80
N GLY A 64 7.71 -8.13 -19.38
CA GLY A 64 8.03 -7.93 -17.96
C GLY A 64 7.02 -7.01 -17.26
N GLY A 65 6.67 -5.90 -17.89
CA GLY A 65 5.63 -4.99 -17.37
C GLY A 65 4.26 -5.63 -17.27
N PHE A 66 3.89 -6.49 -18.22
CA PHE A 66 2.63 -7.23 -18.20
C PHE A 66 2.61 -8.30 -17.09
N ILE A 67 3.70 -9.06 -16.94
CA ILE A 67 3.85 -10.03 -15.84
C ILE A 67 3.70 -9.31 -14.49
N ALA A 68 4.42 -8.20 -14.30
CA ALA A 68 4.34 -7.42 -13.08
C ALA A 68 2.91 -6.92 -12.81
N LEU A 69 2.18 -6.44 -13.86
CA LEU A 69 0.81 -5.98 -13.73
C LEU A 69 -0.12 -7.10 -13.23
N ILE A 70 -0.11 -8.26 -13.88
CA ILE A 70 -1.01 -9.37 -13.54
C ILE A 70 -0.67 -9.93 -12.16
N CYS A 71 0.60 -10.16 -11.88
CA CYS A 71 1.03 -10.72 -10.59
C CYS A 71 0.71 -9.77 -9.43
N THR A 72 1.02 -8.48 -9.57
CA THR A 72 0.70 -7.48 -8.52
C THR A 72 -0.80 -7.37 -8.31
N TYR A 73 -1.59 -7.39 -9.39
CA TYR A 73 -3.05 -7.37 -9.29
C TYR A 73 -3.60 -8.56 -8.51
N VAL A 74 -3.18 -9.77 -8.87
CA VAL A 74 -3.67 -10.99 -8.21
C VAL A 74 -3.18 -11.06 -6.76
N GLN A 75 -1.92 -10.76 -6.49
CA GLN A 75 -1.40 -10.74 -5.12
C GLN A 75 -2.11 -9.70 -4.26
N GLY A 76 -2.23 -8.46 -4.71
CA GLY A 76 -2.84 -7.39 -3.93
C GLY A 76 -4.32 -7.62 -3.63
N ASN A 77 -5.10 -8.09 -4.60
CA ASN A 77 -6.56 -8.20 -4.43
C ASN A 77 -7.03 -9.54 -3.83
N PHE A 78 -6.27 -10.62 -3.98
CA PHE A 78 -6.73 -11.96 -3.60
C PHE A 78 -5.84 -12.63 -2.55
N MET A 79 -4.52 -12.40 -2.56
CA MET A 79 -3.61 -13.12 -1.66
C MET A 79 -3.35 -12.34 -0.36
N VAL A 80 -3.23 -11.02 -0.43
CA VAL A 80 -3.01 -10.18 0.76
C VAL A 80 -4.14 -10.33 1.78
N LYS A 81 -5.37 -10.52 1.33
CA LYS A 81 -6.54 -10.75 2.20
C LYS A 81 -6.46 -12.02 3.05
N LYS A 82 -5.55 -12.93 2.74
CA LYS A 82 -5.30 -14.16 3.52
C LYS A 82 -4.23 -13.95 4.60
N LEU A 83 -3.61 -12.78 4.67
CA LEU A 83 -2.64 -12.43 5.71
C LEU A 83 -3.36 -11.95 6.98
N PRO A 84 -2.74 -12.09 8.16
CA PRO A 84 -3.29 -11.57 9.40
C PRO A 84 -3.31 -10.04 9.40
N PRO A 85 -4.13 -9.41 10.23
CA PRO A 85 -4.10 -7.97 10.44
C PRO A 85 -2.72 -7.55 10.94
N LEU A 86 -2.25 -6.38 10.50
CA LEU A 86 -1.01 -5.77 10.95
C LEU A 86 -1.30 -4.92 12.20
N ASP A 87 -1.54 -5.59 13.34
CA ASP A 87 -1.93 -4.99 14.61
C ASP A 87 -0.75 -4.76 15.58
N GLY A 88 0.49 -4.88 15.07
CA GLY A 88 1.71 -4.76 15.88
C GLY A 88 2.14 -6.06 16.55
N THR A 89 1.36 -7.13 16.49
CA THR A 89 1.77 -8.45 16.97
C THR A 89 2.81 -9.08 16.05
N THR A 90 3.66 -9.96 16.62
CA THR A 90 4.65 -10.68 15.82
C THR A 90 3.96 -11.74 14.95
N ILE A 91 4.13 -11.61 13.62
CA ILE A 91 3.59 -12.57 12.66
C ILE A 91 4.52 -13.77 12.55
N ASP A 92 4.01 -14.96 12.84
CA ASP A 92 4.72 -16.21 12.52
C ASP A 92 4.59 -16.54 11.04
N TRP A 93 5.57 -16.12 10.24
CA TRP A 93 5.61 -16.36 8.80
C TRP A 93 5.70 -17.84 8.41
N GLY A 94 6.05 -18.72 9.36
CA GLY A 94 6.04 -20.17 9.16
C GLY A 94 4.66 -20.69 8.78
N ASN A 95 3.60 -20.09 9.32
CA ASN A 95 2.22 -20.46 9.07
C ASN A 95 1.72 -20.08 7.65
N TYR A 96 2.47 -19.20 6.94
CA TYR A 96 2.09 -18.69 5.61
C TYR A 96 2.94 -19.27 4.47
N THR A 97 3.64 -20.39 4.70
CA THR A 97 4.46 -21.07 3.68
C THR A 97 3.65 -21.51 2.47
N ALA A 98 2.40 -21.97 2.67
CA ALA A 98 1.49 -22.33 1.59
C ALA A 98 1.17 -21.11 0.70
N LEU A 99 0.84 -19.96 1.31
CA LEU A 99 0.53 -18.72 0.60
C LEU A 99 1.75 -18.19 -0.19
N ARG A 100 2.95 -18.31 0.39
CA ARG A 100 4.21 -18.01 -0.29
C ARG A 100 4.40 -18.89 -1.53
N THR A 101 4.14 -20.19 -1.40
CA THR A 101 4.26 -21.15 -2.49
C THR A 101 3.25 -20.86 -3.59
N GLU A 102 1.98 -20.58 -3.24
CA GLU A 102 0.95 -20.12 -4.19
C GLU A 102 1.42 -18.89 -4.97
N GLY A 103 2.02 -17.89 -4.28
CA GLY A 103 2.57 -16.69 -4.91
C GLY A 103 3.68 -17.00 -5.90
N ILE A 104 4.63 -17.86 -5.54
CA ILE A 104 5.72 -18.28 -6.44
C ILE A 104 5.16 -18.99 -7.68
N ILE A 105 4.23 -19.92 -7.49
CA ILE A 105 3.57 -20.64 -8.59
C ILE A 105 2.85 -19.64 -9.52
N LEU A 106 2.12 -18.69 -8.98
CA LEU A 106 1.46 -17.63 -9.75
C LEU A 106 2.47 -16.89 -10.65
N TRP A 107 3.60 -16.44 -10.08
CA TRP A 107 4.61 -15.69 -10.84
C TRP A 107 5.20 -16.56 -11.97
N ILE A 108 5.51 -17.82 -11.68
CA ILE A 108 6.05 -18.76 -12.68
C ILE A 108 5.04 -18.99 -13.80
N VAL A 109 3.79 -19.28 -13.47
CA VAL A 109 2.73 -19.56 -14.46
C VAL A 109 2.50 -18.35 -15.35
N VAL A 110 2.34 -17.16 -14.79
CA VAL A 110 2.17 -15.92 -15.56
C VAL A 110 3.38 -15.63 -16.43
N ALA A 111 4.59 -15.82 -15.90
CA ALA A 111 5.82 -15.62 -16.65
C ALA A 111 5.93 -16.60 -17.85
N VAL A 112 5.64 -17.88 -17.62
CA VAL A 112 5.67 -18.91 -18.68
C VAL A 112 4.65 -18.61 -19.77
N ILE A 113 3.40 -18.30 -19.40
CA ILE A 113 2.34 -17.96 -20.36
C ILE A 113 2.74 -16.71 -21.16
N THR A 114 3.23 -15.66 -20.50
CA THR A 114 3.62 -14.41 -21.17
C THR A 114 4.83 -14.61 -22.06
N ALA A 115 5.81 -15.41 -21.64
CA ALA A 115 6.97 -15.79 -22.46
C ALA A 115 6.53 -16.59 -23.69
N ALA A 116 5.64 -17.56 -23.54
CA ALA A 116 5.08 -18.32 -24.66
C ALA A 116 4.35 -17.38 -25.66
N MET A 117 3.53 -16.47 -25.16
CA MET A 117 2.88 -15.44 -26.01
C MET A 117 3.94 -14.58 -26.71
N CYS A 118 4.99 -14.17 -25.99
CA CYS A 118 6.06 -13.37 -26.55
C CYS A 118 6.82 -14.09 -27.66
N ILE A 119 6.99 -15.41 -27.59
CA ILE A 119 7.74 -16.22 -28.57
C ILE A 119 6.83 -16.58 -29.77
N PHE A 120 5.64 -17.10 -29.51
CA PHE A 120 4.80 -17.71 -30.55
C PHE A 120 3.90 -16.71 -31.29
N LEU A 121 3.52 -15.58 -30.70
CA LEU A 121 2.68 -14.60 -31.36
C LEU A 121 3.53 -13.66 -32.24
N LYS A 122 2.95 -13.22 -33.35
CA LYS A 122 3.54 -12.14 -34.17
C LYS A 122 3.67 -10.87 -33.30
N LYS A 123 4.73 -10.08 -33.52
CA LYS A 123 5.03 -8.85 -32.75
C LYS A 123 3.83 -7.94 -32.56
N GLU A 124 3.10 -7.67 -33.63
CA GLU A 124 1.92 -6.80 -33.59
C GLU A 124 0.79 -7.37 -32.74
N LEU A 125 0.53 -8.68 -32.88
CA LEU A 125 -0.54 -9.35 -32.14
C LEU A 125 -0.20 -9.38 -30.64
N PHE A 126 1.03 -9.73 -30.27
CA PHE A 126 1.49 -9.68 -28.88
C PHE A 126 1.32 -8.29 -28.27
N THR A 127 1.82 -7.25 -28.95
CA THR A 127 1.72 -5.86 -28.45
C THR A 127 0.26 -5.43 -28.29
N LYS A 128 -0.59 -5.71 -29.28
CA LYS A 128 -2.03 -5.40 -29.21
C LYS A 128 -2.70 -6.15 -28.04
N THR A 129 -2.43 -7.44 -27.86
CA THR A 129 -3.02 -8.24 -26.78
C THR A 129 -2.63 -7.69 -25.41
N VAL A 130 -1.33 -7.44 -25.18
CA VAL A 130 -0.85 -6.84 -23.93
C VAL A 130 -1.47 -5.47 -23.69
N MET A 131 -1.56 -4.63 -24.73
CA MET A 131 -2.18 -3.30 -24.64
C MET A 131 -3.66 -3.41 -24.26
N TYR A 132 -4.46 -4.23 -24.96
CA TYR A 132 -5.89 -4.36 -24.68
C TYR A 132 -6.15 -4.91 -23.28
N LEU A 133 -5.47 -6.00 -22.89
CA LEU A 133 -5.63 -6.59 -21.54
C LEU A 133 -5.23 -5.61 -20.43
N SER A 134 -4.11 -4.91 -20.60
CA SER A 134 -3.67 -3.90 -19.64
C SER A 134 -4.64 -2.72 -19.54
N THR A 135 -5.20 -2.27 -20.68
CA THR A 135 -6.18 -1.20 -20.71
C THR A 135 -7.49 -1.63 -20.06
N CYS A 136 -8.01 -2.81 -20.37
CA CYS A 136 -9.21 -3.34 -19.73
C CYS A 136 -9.05 -3.46 -18.22
N LEU A 137 -7.93 -4.01 -17.76
CA LEU A 137 -7.64 -4.11 -16.34
C LEU A 137 -7.55 -2.74 -15.66
N THR A 138 -6.87 -1.77 -16.30
CA THR A 138 -6.75 -0.41 -15.77
C THR A 138 -8.10 0.29 -15.70
N LEU A 139 -8.96 0.14 -16.71
CA LEU A 139 -10.31 0.70 -16.70
C LEU A 139 -11.18 0.07 -15.60
N MET A 140 -11.08 -1.25 -15.41
CA MET A 140 -11.77 -1.94 -14.31
C MET A 140 -11.32 -1.39 -12.94
N LEU A 141 -10.01 -1.25 -12.72
CA LEU A 141 -9.46 -0.68 -11.49
C LEU A 141 -9.88 0.78 -11.29
N LEU A 142 -9.95 1.57 -12.37
CA LEU A 142 -10.41 2.96 -12.30
C LEU A 142 -11.87 3.04 -11.85
N VAL A 143 -12.74 2.22 -12.45
CA VAL A 143 -14.16 2.15 -12.05
C VAL A 143 -14.28 1.72 -10.58
N THR A 144 -13.50 0.73 -10.15
CA THR A 144 -13.48 0.28 -8.76
C THR A 144 -13.00 1.39 -7.82
N ALA A 145 -11.89 2.08 -8.14
CA ALA A 145 -11.39 3.20 -7.34
C ALA A 145 -12.43 4.31 -7.17
N VAL A 146 -13.07 4.72 -8.27
CA VAL A 146 -14.14 5.73 -8.23
C VAL A 146 -15.32 5.24 -7.39
N SER A 147 -15.77 4.00 -7.59
CA SER A 147 -16.87 3.42 -6.82
C SER A 147 -16.57 3.39 -5.32
N VAL A 148 -15.41 2.88 -4.93
CA VAL A 148 -15.00 2.81 -3.51
C VAL A 148 -14.89 4.21 -2.90
N THR A 149 -14.30 5.18 -3.61
CA THR A 149 -14.20 6.57 -3.14
C THR A 149 -15.59 7.20 -2.91
N LEU A 150 -16.56 6.96 -3.81
CA LEU A 150 -17.90 7.50 -3.68
C LEU A 150 -18.72 6.83 -2.56
N THR A 151 -18.48 5.55 -2.31
CA THR A 151 -19.27 4.77 -1.34
C THR A 151 -18.68 4.75 0.06
N SER A 152 -17.38 5.01 0.23
CA SER A 152 -16.69 4.99 1.54
C SER A 152 -17.00 6.20 2.45
N GLY A 153 -17.61 7.25 1.91
CA GLY A 153 -17.87 8.48 2.68
C GLY A 153 -16.65 9.39 2.88
N VAL A 154 -15.48 9.04 2.33
CA VAL A 154 -14.22 9.82 2.50
C VAL A 154 -14.28 11.23 1.93
N LEU A 155 -15.26 11.53 1.07
CA LEU A 155 -15.52 12.86 0.52
C LEU A 155 -16.43 13.73 1.40
N GLN A 156 -17.00 13.16 2.46
CA GLN A 156 -17.78 13.91 3.44
C GLN A 156 -16.83 14.52 4.47
N GLU A 157 -17.15 15.70 4.97
CA GLU A 157 -16.38 16.30 6.07
C GLU A 157 -16.40 15.36 7.27
N LYS A 158 -15.23 14.88 7.67
CA LYS A 158 -15.08 14.15 8.92
C LYS A 158 -15.34 15.14 10.05
N ALA A 159 -16.20 14.77 11.00
CA ALA A 159 -16.26 15.45 12.25
C ALA A 159 -14.88 15.33 12.92
N HIS A 160 -14.07 16.38 12.82
CA HIS A 160 -12.84 16.45 13.60
C HIS A 160 -13.27 16.53 15.07
N TYR A 161 -13.17 15.40 15.76
CA TYR A 161 -13.15 15.42 17.21
C TYR A 161 -11.85 16.12 17.60
N GLN A 162 -11.89 17.44 17.67
CA GLN A 162 -10.87 18.18 18.37
C GLN A 162 -11.02 17.79 19.84
N ILE A 163 -10.13 16.99 20.33
CA ILE A 163 -9.85 16.97 21.77
C ILE A 163 -9.43 18.41 22.06
N GLY A 164 -10.33 19.17 22.66
CA GLY A 164 -10.12 20.60 22.91
C GLY A 164 -8.94 20.73 23.86
N ALA A 165 -7.81 21.21 23.36
CA ALA A 165 -6.64 21.52 24.18
C ALA A 165 -6.89 22.65 25.20
N ASP A 166 -8.02 23.34 25.08
CA ASP A 166 -8.34 24.53 25.88
C ASP A 166 -8.44 24.29 27.40
N LYS A 167 -8.51 23.00 27.82
CA LYS A 167 -8.56 22.62 29.24
C LYS A 167 -7.64 21.47 29.61
N GLU A 168 -6.73 21.08 28.75
CA GLU A 168 -5.83 19.94 28.93
C GLU A 168 -4.95 20.06 30.18
N PHE A 169 -4.64 21.30 30.59
CA PHE A 169 -3.79 21.61 31.74
C PHE A 169 -4.53 22.32 32.88
N VAL A 170 -5.87 22.36 32.83
CA VAL A 170 -6.67 22.92 33.91
C VAL A 170 -7.00 21.81 34.90
N MET A 171 -6.26 21.77 35.98
CA MET A 171 -6.46 20.81 37.07
C MET A 171 -7.39 21.38 38.14
N SER A 172 -8.11 20.48 38.84
CA SER A 172 -8.93 20.87 40.00
C SER A 172 -8.02 21.22 41.20
N ASP A 173 -8.42 22.16 42.00
CA ASP A 173 -7.73 22.56 43.21
C ASP A 173 -7.83 21.51 44.35
N ASP A 174 -8.82 20.59 44.27
CA ASP A 174 -9.06 19.58 45.32
C ASP A 174 -8.43 18.21 45.00
N GLN A 175 -8.89 17.55 43.93
CA GLN A 175 -8.43 16.22 43.57
C GLN A 175 -8.41 16.05 42.04
N ASN A 176 -7.34 15.44 41.51
CA ASN A 176 -7.19 15.12 40.10
C ASN A 176 -6.91 13.63 39.95
N PHE A 177 -7.56 13.02 38.97
CA PHE A 177 -7.28 11.66 38.54
C PHE A 177 -6.72 11.71 37.12
N VAL A 178 -5.45 11.32 36.97
CA VAL A 178 -4.77 11.36 35.68
C VAL A 178 -4.52 9.93 35.21
N ILE A 179 -5.03 9.58 34.05
CA ILE A 179 -4.73 8.31 33.37
C ILE A 179 -3.76 8.60 32.24
N LEU A 180 -2.55 8.03 32.35
CA LEU A 180 -1.56 8.04 31.27
C LEU A 180 -1.65 6.71 30.52
N LEU A 181 -2.18 6.75 29.32
CA LEU A 181 -2.15 5.60 28.40
C LEU A 181 -0.91 5.73 27.51
N LEU A 182 0.12 4.97 27.82
CA LEU A 182 1.36 4.93 27.04
C LEU A 182 1.25 3.79 26.03
N ASP A 183 1.04 4.13 24.76
CA ASP A 183 1.04 3.19 23.65
C ASP A 183 2.47 2.98 23.12
N THR A 184 2.81 1.75 22.77
CA THR A 184 4.11 1.36 22.17
C THR A 184 5.36 1.69 23.00
N VAL A 185 5.25 1.72 24.32
CA VAL A 185 6.44 1.86 25.18
C VAL A 185 7.21 0.54 25.21
N ASP A 186 8.35 0.52 24.53
CA ASP A 186 9.29 -0.60 24.62
C ASP A 186 9.89 -0.67 26.03
N ALA A 187 9.79 -1.85 26.66
CA ALA A 187 10.34 -2.10 28.00
C ALA A 187 11.83 -1.71 28.11
N ARG A 188 12.59 -1.87 27.03
CA ARG A 188 14.02 -1.49 26.98
C ARG A 188 14.20 0.03 27.06
N THR A 189 13.36 0.79 26.33
CA THR A 189 13.37 2.26 26.35
C THR A 189 12.94 2.78 27.70
N PHE A 190 11.92 2.16 28.33
CA PHE A 190 11.45 2.51 29.66
C PHE A 190 12.51 2.22 30.74
N SER A 191 13.15 1.03 30.70
CA SER A 191 14.24 0.71 31.62
C SER A 191 15.41 1.69 31.50
N LYS A 192 15.77 2.08 30.29
CA LYS A 192 16.82 3.06 30.05
C LYS A 192 16.46 4.44 30.58
N LEU A 193 15.18 4.86 30.43
CA LEU A 193 14.69 6.11 31.01
C LEU A 193 14.87 6.12 32.55
N LEU A 194 14.54 5.02 33.22
CA LEU A 194 14.69 4.90 34.67
C LEU A 194 16.16 4.81 35.11
N GLU A 195 17.05 4.28 34.27
CA GLU A 195 18.50 4.31 34.52
C GLU A 195 19.07 5.72 34.37
N ASP A 196 18.66 6.46 33.32
CA ASP A 196 19.15 7.81 33.06
C ASP A 196 18.53 8.85 34.03
N HIS A 197 17.34 8.55 34.58
CA HIS A 197 16.55 9.39 35.48
C HIS A 197 16.09 8.63 36.75
N PRO A 198 17.01 8.33 37.68
CA PRO A 198 16.69 7.55 38.90
C PRO A 198 15.65 8.21 39.79
N GLU A 199 15.45 9.53 39.67
CA GLU A 199 14.44 10.29 40.40
C GLU A 199 13.02 9.80 40.14
N TYR A 200 12.74 9.23 38.97
CA TYR A 200 11.41 8.72 38.58
C TYR A 200 11.13 7.31 39.13
N ASN A 201 12.15 6.59 39.62
CA ASN A 201 11.93 5.27 40.16
C ASN A 201 10.96 5.24 41.35
N LYS A 202 10.81 6.35 42.07
CA LYS A 202 9.88 6.46 43.22
C LYS A 202 8.42 6.53 42.75
N ASP A 203 8.17 7.03 41.54
CA ASP A 203 6.84 7.26 41.01
C ASP A 203 6.27 6.02 40.33
N PHE A 204 7.16 5.01 40.05
CA PHE A 204 6.80 3.80 39.32
C PHE A 204 7.10 2.51 40.13
N GLN A 205 7.35 2.63 41.43
CA GLN A 205 7.53 1.49 42.36
C GLN A 205 6.20 1.15 43.02
N ASP A 206 5.34 0.36 42.35
CA ASP A 206 4.29 -0.44 43.01
C ASP A 206 4.20 -1.83 42.40
#